data_6008685f8a733db9ad562bb05450def1
#
_entry.id   6008685f8a733db9ad562bb05450def1
#
_cell.length_a   1.000
_cell.length_b   1.000
_cell.length_c   1.000
_cell.angle_alpha   90.00
_cell.angle_beta   90.00
_cell.angle_gamma   90.00
#
_symmetry.space_group_name_H-M   'P 1'
#
loop_
_entity.id
_entity.type
_entity.pdbx_description
1 polymer ?
#
loop_
_entity_poly.entity_id
_entity_poly.type
_entity_poly.pdbx_seq_one_letter_code
_entity_poly.pdbx_strand_id
1 'polypeptide(L)'
;MKEFFYPEELKKSEIAYRTNKVKPDLRNDFGSYKSLLKTNDFENSMIKFHNDINPTQKLKLIKKITDKFLKNKNNHSILNVGCGTGFETKVLSEIYNCNITGVDVSFDGIEYAKKYNSNSKTEYISEIIDGNFLLNTKFDICYAIEFYPFTRTKDLEFQKNIISSIFNNLSKEGVLVIYQIETDKCDTIKNNIQELSVLLKKNVKTYSKVHPKIYKYIPNYFLSKLCCLVLGKILNRDVGCQLIIFY
;
A
#
# COMPACT_ATOMS: atom_id res chain seq x y z
N MET A 1 -22.80 -2.01 -4.65
CA MET A 1 -21.34 -1.87 -4.57
C MET A 1 -21.02 -0.53 -5.19
N LYS A 2 -20.39 0.40 -4.48
CA LYS A 2 -19.99 1.68 -5.10
C LYS A 2 -18.99 1.40 -6.19
N GLU A 3 -19.19 1.98 -7.36
CA GLU A 3 -18.27 1.86 -8.47
C GLU A 3 -16.92 2.43 -8.07
N PHE A 4 -15.88 1.80 -8.54
CA PHE A 4 -14.52 2.27 -8.37
C PHE A 4 -14.30 3.52 -9.22
N PHE A 5 -13.62 4.52 -8.67
CA PHE A 5 -13.31 5.74 -9.40
C PHE A 5 -12.15 5.52 -10.38
N TYR A 6 -12.35 5.89 -11.63
CA TYR A 6 -11.27 6.02 -12.59
C TYR A 6 -10.36 7.21 -12.21
N PRO A 7 -9.10 7.27 -12.70
CA PRO A 7 -8.16 8.31 -12.32
C PRO A 7 -8.69 9.74 -12.43
N GLU A 8 -9.44 10.05 -13.48
CA GLU A 8 -10.05 11.37 -13.68
C GLU A 8 -11.10 11.71 -12.61
N GLU A 9 -11.86 10.73 -12.18
CA GLU A 9 -12.85 10.90 -11.11
C GLU A 9 -12.18 11.06 -9.76
N LEU A 10 -11.10 10.32 -9.50
CA LEU A 10 -10.25 10.49 -8.32
C LEU A 10 -9.72 11.92 -8.23
N LYS A 11 -9.19 12.45 -9.33
CA LYS A 11 -8.68 13.81 -9.43
C LYS A 11 -9.76 14.86 -9.17
N LYS A 12 -10.91 14.71 -9.80
CA LYS A 12 -12.07 15.60 -9.58
C LYS A 12 -12.55 15.54 -8.14
N SER A 13 -12.62 14.35 -7.56
CA SER A 13 -13.02 14.12 -6.18
C SER A 13 -12.08 14.81 -5.21
N GLU A 14 -10.77 14.66 -5.37
CA GLU A 14 -9.78 15.29 -4.50
C GLU A 14 -9.74 16.81 -4.65
N ILE A 15 -9.82 17.33 -5.87
CA ILE A 15 -9.93 18.78 -6.10
C ILE A 15 -11.18 19.34 -5.42
N ALA A 16 -12.32 18.68 -5.57
CA ALA A 16 -13.57 19.08 -4.93
C ALA A 16 -13.43 19.05 -3.40
N TYR A 17 -12.77 18.06 -2.85
CA TYR A 17 -12.51 17.93 -1.42
C TYR A 17 -11.61 19.05 -0.89
N ARG A 18 -10.48 19.34 -1.54
CA ARG A 18 -9.58 20.46 -1.20
C ARG A 18 -10.29 21.80 -1.18
N THR A 19 -11.28 21.98 -2.07
CA THR A 19 -12.09 23.22 -2.16
C THR A 19 -13.32 23.22 -1.24
N ASN A 20 -13.50 22.23 -0.36
CA ASN A 20 -14.70 22.03 0.47
C ASN A 20 -16.02 21.86 -0.31
N LYS A 21 -15.96 21.45 -1.55
CA LYS A 21 -17.14 21.25 -2.43
C LYS A 21 -17.60 19.79 -2.46
N VAL A 22 -16.96 18.90 -1.72
CA VAL A 22 -17.27 17.46 -1.72
C VAL A 22 -18.53 17.18 -0.91
N LYS A 23 -19.45 16.43 -1.50
CA LYS A 23 -20.61 15.90 -0.79
C LYS A 23 -20.22 14.86 0.24
N PRO A 24 -20.97 14.70 1.37
CA PRO A 24 -20.61 13.79 2.46
C PRO A 24 -20.40 12.32 2.07
N ASP A 25 -21.09 11.84 1.06
CA ASP A 25 -21.03 10.45 0.58
C ASP A 25 -19.75 10.12 -0.21
N LEU A 26 -19.11 11.11 -0.84
CA LEU A 26 -17.80 10.94 -1.45
C LEU A 26 -16.66 10.92 -0.42
N ARG A 27 -16.92 11.35 0.81
CA ARG A 27 -15.94 11.40 1.89
C ARG A 27 -15.49 10.02 2.38
N ASN A 28 -16.26 8.98 2.13
CA ASN A 28 -15.92 7.65 2.60
C ASN A 28 -14.64 7.08 2.00
N ASP A 29 -14.22 7.60 0.83
CA ASP A 29 -13.04 7.12 0.14
C ASP A 29 -11.82 8.04 0.34
N PHE A 30 -12.01 9.38 0.27
CA PHE A 30 -10.92 10.35 0.35
C PHE A 30 -11.09 11.42 1.43
N GLY A 31 -12.33 11.67 1.85
CA GLY A 31 -12.66 12.65 2.88
C GLY A 31 -12.69 12.10 4.30
N SER A 32 -12.51 10.81 4.48
CA SER A 32 -12.51 10.18 5.81
C SER A 32 -11.41 10.72 6.72
N TYR A 33 -10.25 11.08 6.17
CA TYR A 33 -9.16 11.66 6.96
C TYR A 33 -9.54 13.00 7.59
N LYS A 34 -10.21 13.91 6.88
CA LYS A 34 -10.60 15.21 7.42
C LYS A 34 -11.60 15.10 8.58
N SER A 35 -12.59 14.23 8.48
CA SER A 35 -13.54 13.98 9.55
C SER A 35 -12.89 13.26 10.72
N LEU A 36 -12.02 12.29 10.47
CA LEU A 36 -11.28 11.55 11.47
C LEU A 36 -10.25 12.43 12.20
N LEU A 37 -9.50 13.29 11.46
CA LEU A 37 -8.49 14.18 12.01
C LEU A 37 -9.08 15.30 12.90
N LYS A 38 -10.39 15.57 12.79
CA LYS A 38 -11.09 16.53 13.64
C LYS A 38 -11.61 15.94 14.95
N THR A 39 -11.57 14.63 15.11
CA THR A 39 -12.03 13.96 16.33
C THR A 39 -10.84 13.59 17.20
N ASN A 40 -10.89 13.92 18.50
CA ASN A 40 -9.89 13.45 19.47
C ASN A 40 -9.79 11.91 19.50
N ASP A 41 -10.80 11.22 18.96
CA ASP A 41 -10.84 9.77 18.84
C ASP A 41 -9.96 9.22 17.69
N PHE A 42 -9.51 10.06 16.74
CA PHE A 42 -8.69 9.59 15.63
C PHE A 42 -7.34 9.05 16.13
N GLU A 43 -6.64 9.79 16.98
CA GLU A 43 -5.36 9.34 17.53
C GLU A 43 -5.54 8.06 18.34
N ASN A 44 -6.57 7.98 19.17
CA ASN A 44 -6.90 6.79 19.94
C ASN A 44 -7.29 5.60 19.04
N SER A 45 -8.06 5.84 17.99
CA SER A 45 -8.47 4.80 17.03
C SER A 45 -7.28 4.31 16.20
N MET A 46 -6.40 5.19 15.77
CA MET A 46 -5.19 4.82 15.03
C MET A 46 -4.19 4.10 15.92
N ILE A 47 -4.00 4.54 17.17
CA ILE A 47 -3.17 3.85 18.15
C ILE A 47 -3.70 2.44 18.42
N LYS A 48 -5.01 2.29 18.60
CA LYS A 48 -5.65 0.98 18.79
C LYS A 48 -5.48 0.09 17.56
N PHE A 49 -5.77 0.60 16.37
CA PHE A 49 -5.59 -0.11 15.11
C PHE A 49 -4.14 -0.57 14.90
N HIS A 50 -3.19 0.30 15.17
CA HIS A 50 -1.76 -0.03 15.04
C HIS A 50 -1.29 -1.01 16.12
N ASN A 51 -1.80 -0.91 17.35
CA ASN A 51 -1.48 -1.87 18.42
C ASN A 51 -2.04 -3.27 18.11
N ASP A 52 -3.26 -3.36 17.58
CA ASP A 52 -3.88 -4.63 17.25
C ASP A 52 -3.18 -5.38 16.11
N ILE A 53 -2.69 -4.68 15.11
CA ILE A 53 -2.04 -5.29 13.93
C ILE A 53 -0.53 -5.36 14.09
N ASN A 54 0.08 -4.58 14.97
CA ASN A 54 1.53 -4.38 15.11
C ASN A 54 2.18 -4.09 13.74
N PRO A 55 2.03 -2.89 13.20
CA PRO A 55 2.46 -2.54 11.85
C PRO A 55 3.97 -2.70 11.64
N THR A 56 4.76 -2.53 12.69
CA THR A 56 6.21 -2.77 12.63
C THR A 56 6.52 -4.24 12.29
N GLN A 57 5.76 -5.19 12.82
CA GLN A 57 5.96 -6.62 12.49
C GLN A 57 5.50 -6.93 11.06
N LYS A 58 4.38 -6.32 10.62
CA LYS A 58 3.92 -6.40 9.24
C LYS A 58 5.02 -5.92 8.28
N LEU A 59 5.56 -4.73 8.52
CA LEU A 59 6.57 -4.13 7.66
C LEU A 59 7.91 -4.86 7.69
N LYS A 60 8.32 -5.41 8.84
CA LYS A 60 9.49 -6.31 8.93
C LYS A 60 9.32 -7.59 8.12
N LEU A 61 8.11 -8.17 8.11
CA LEU A 61 7.80 -9.32 7.27
C LEU A 61 7.88 -8.97 5.79
N ILE A 62 7.23 -7.87 5.39
CA ILE A 62 7.24 -7.38 4.01
C ILE A 62 8.69 -7.17 3.58
N LYS A 63 9.50 -6.43 4.36
CA LYS A 63 10.92 -6.23 4.09
C LYS A 63 11.67 -7.55 3.89
N LYS A 64 11.55 -8.50 4.81
CA LYS A 64 12.25 -9.79 4.75
C LYS A 64 11.95 -10.56 3.46
N ILE A 65 10.72 -10.43 2.94
CA ILE A 65 10.34 -11.07 1.68
C ILE A 65 10.88 -10.26 0.50
N THR A 66 10.73 -8.93 0.53
CA THR A 66 11.21 -8.01 -0.52
C THR A 66 12.71 -8.12 -0.74
N ASP A 67 13.50 -8.20 0.33
CA ASP A 67 14.97 -8.29 0.28
C ASP A 67 15.49 -9.48 -0.57
N LYS A 68 14.65 -10.49 -0.82
CA LYS A 68 15.00 -11.63 -1.69
C LYS A 68 14.99 -11.28 -3.19
N PHE A 69 14.38 -10.17 -3.55
CA PHE A 69 14.22 -9.71 -4.93
C PHE A 69 15.15 -8.53 -5.25
N LEU A 70 15.85 -8.00 -4.26
CA LEU A 70 16.78 -6.89 -4.42
C LEU A 70 18.18 -7.42 -4.70
N LYS A 71 18.82 -6.90 -5.74
CA LYS A 71 20.22 -7.24 -6.06
C LYS A 71 21.17 -6.59 -5.07
N ASN A 72 20.96 -5.32 -4.74
CA ASN A 72 21.72 -4.61 -3.72
C ASN A 72 20.91 -4.58 -2.41
N LYS A 73 21.58 -4.76 -1.28
CA LYS A 73 20.92 -4.83 0.03
C LYS A 73 21.06 -3.55 0.87
N ASN A 74 21.80 -2.56 0.36
CA ASN A 74 22.12 -1.34 1.12
C ASN A 74 21.76 -0.09 0.30
N ASN A 75 21.41 0.98 1.02
CA ASN A 75 21.15 2.32 0.46
C ASN A 75 20.03 2.36 -0.60
N HIS A 76 18.87 1.81 -0.27
CA HIS A 76 17.71 1.89 -1.14
C HIS A 76 17.07 3.28 -1.10
N SER A 77 16.50 3.70 -2.23
CA SER A 77 15.49 4.74 -2.30
C SER A 77 14.11 4.09 -2.43
N ILE A 78 13.16 4.52 -1.60
CA ILE A 78 11.86 3.85 -1.49
C ILE A 78 10.72 4.84 -1.77
N LEU A 79 9.77 4.41 -2.58
CA LEU A 79 8.50 5.06 -2.82
C LEU A 79 7.40 4.31 -2.08
N ASN A 80 6.54 5.00 -1.34
CA ASN A 80 5.35 4.42 -0.73
C ASN A 80 4.10 5.09 -1.30
N VAL A 81 3.37 4.41 -2.18
CA VAL A 81 2.17 4.91 -2.85
C VAL A 81 0.93 4.59 -2.03
N GLY A 82 0.03 5.57 -1.88
CA GLY A 82 -1.12 5.46 -0.98
C GLY A 82 -0.70 5.50 0.49
N CYS A 83 0.23 6.39 0.84
CA CYS A 83 0.83 6.44 2.18
C CYS A 83 -0.10 6.96 3.28
N GLY A 84 -1.25 7.53 2.92
CA GLY A 84 -2.24 8.07 3.85
C GLY A 84 -1.64 9.08 4.84
N THR A 85 -1.76 8.78 6.13
CA THR A 85 -1.21 9.61 7.21
C THR A 85 0.29 9.41 7.47
N GLY A 86 1.00 8.66 6.62
CA GLY A 86 2.46 8.54 6.64
C GLY A 86 3.04 7.60 7.70
N PHE A 87 2.22 6.95 8.52
CA PHE A 87 2.72 6.09 9.60
C PHE A 87 3.62 4.96 9.08
N GLU A 88 3.18 4.25 8.04
CA GLU A 88 3.96 3.15 7.47
C GLU A 88 5.23 3.65 6.78
N THR A 89 5.16 4.82 6.12
CA THR A 89 6.32 5.48 5.51
C THR A 89 7.41 5.76 6.56
N LYS A 90 7.03 6.32 7.72
CA LYS A 90 7.94 6.57 8.83
C LYS A 90 8.60 5.28 9.33
N VAL A 91 7.78 4.25 9.61
CA VAL A 91 8.29 2.96 10.12
C VAL A 91 9.20 2.28 9.08
N LEU A 92 8.87 2.34 7.80
CA LEU A 92 9.73 1.82 6.73
C LEU A 92 11.08 2.56 6.69
N SER A 93 11.09 3.91 6.84
CA SER A 93 12.33 4.69 6.87
C SER A 93 13.26 4.28 8.01
N GLU A 94 12.69 3.93 9.15
CA GLU A 94 13.42 3.41 10.31
C GLU A 94 13.96 1.99 10.08
N ILE A 95 13.12 1.08 9.54
CA ILE A 95 13.47 -0.32 9.28
C ILE A 95 14.55 -0.46 8.20
N TYR A 96 14.48 0.36 7.14
CA TYR A 96 15.45 0.34 6.05
C TYR A 96 16.63 1.28 6.31
N ASN A 97 16.48 2.22 7.24
CA ASN A 97 17.44 3.29 7.51
C ASN A 97 17.79 4.12 6.26
N CYS A 98 16.82 4.40 5.39
CA CYS A 98 16.98 5.07 4.10
C CYS A 98 15.92 6.14 3.85
N ASN A 99 16.11 6.93 2.80
CA ASN A 99 15.14 7.93 2.37
C ASN A 99 13.91 7.27 1.74
N ILE A 100 12.72 7.75 2.15
CA ILE A 100 11.44 7.29 1.64
C ILE A 100 10.57 8.48 1.27
N THR A 101 10.00 8.42 0.06
CA THR A 101 8.99 9.37 -0.39
C THR A 101 7.61 8.71 -0.28
N GLY A 102 6.72 9.27 0.54
CA GLY A 102 5.31 8.88 0.64
C GLY A 102 4.45 9.75 -0.28
N VAL A 103 3.60 9.11 -1.08
CA VAL A 103 2.67 9.80 -1.98
C VAL A 103 1.25 9.37 -1.70
N ASP A 104 0.34 10.32 -1.57
CA ASP A 104 -1.08 10.07 -1.40
C ASP A 104 -1.91 11.17 -2.06
N VAL A 105 -3.10 10.83 -2.52
CA VAL A 105 -4.04 11.78 -3.10
C VAL A 105 -4.64 12.71 -2.04
N SER A 106 -4.71 12.25 -0.80
CA SER A 106 -5.30 13.03 0.30
C SER A 106 -4.38 14.12 0.81
N PHE A 107 -4.72 15.36 0.53
CA PHE A 107 -3.99 16.53 1.05
C PHE A 107 -3.96 16.54 2.58
N ASP A 108 -5.09 16.31 3.24
CA ASP A 108 -5.17 16.31 4.72
C ASP A 108 -4.35 15.16 5.33
N GLY A 109 -4.32 13.99 4.67
CA GLY A 109 -3.47 12.87 5.07
C GLY A 109 -1.99 13.24 5.00
N ILE A 110 -1.56 13.89 3.92
CA ILE A 110 -0.18 14.34 3.72
C ILE A 110 0.21 15.43 4.73
N GLU A 111 -0.65 16.41 5.01
CA GLU A 111 -0.37 17.43 6.02
C GLU A 111 -0.23 16.83 7.43
N TYR A 112 -1.09 15.83 7.74
CA TYR A 112 -0.93 15.07 8.98
C TYR A 112 0.40 14.28 9.00
N ALA A 113 0.75 13.62 7.90
CA ALA A 113 2.00 12.88 7.77
C ALA A 113 3.22 13.77 8.00
N LYS A 114 3.27 14.95 7.38
CA LYS A 114 4.33 15.94 7.56
C LYS A 114 4.44 16.40 9.00
N LYS A 115 3.32 16.59 9.68
CA LYS A 115 3.31 17.12 11.05
C LYS A 115 3.68 16.07 12.11
N TYR A 116 3.20 14.82 11.96
CA TYR A 116 3.28 13.83 13.05
C TYR A 116 4.11 12.59 12.70
N ASN A 117 4.30 12.29 11.42
CA ASN A 117 4.98 11.10 10.96
C ASN A 117 6.24 11.39 10.11
N SER A 118 6.80 12.59 10.24
CA SER A 118 8.06 12.96 9.60
C SER A 118 9.27 12.62 10.45
N ASN A 119 10.37 12.36 9.77
CA ASN A 119 11.73 12.36 10.28
C ASN A 119 12.69 12.83 9.18
N SER A 120 13.99 12.88 9.45
CA SER A 120 15.00 13.37 8.49
C SER A 120 15.12 12.54 7.19
N LYS A 121 14.43 11.40 7.11
CA LYS A 121 14.48 10.48 5.96
C LYS A 121 13.14 10.33 5.24
N THR A 122 12.12 11.07 5.66
CA THR A 122 10.79 11.00 5.05
C THR A 122 10.46 12.28 4.30
N GLU A 123 9.93 12.11 3.10
CA GLU A 123 9.32 13.15 2.28
C GLU A 123 7.87 12.78 1.99
N TYR A 124 6.97 13.76 1.90
CA TYR A 124 5.56 13.54 1.62
C TYR A 124 5.04 14.46 0.53
N ILE A 125 4.42 13.87 -0.49
CA ILE A 125 3.89 14.54 -1.67
C ILE A 125 2.40 14.24 -1.80
N SER A 126 1.58 15.29 -1.95
CA SER A 126 0.17 15.13 -2.30
C SER A 126 0.03 15.13 -3.80
N GLU A 127 -0.15 13.93 -4.39
CA GLU A 127 -0.29 13.76 -5.84
C GLU A 127 -1.18 12.55 -6.14
N ILE A 128 -1.82 12.57 -7.32
CA ILE A 128 -2.60 11.46 -7.83
C ILE A 128 -1.67 10.48 -8.53
N ILE A 129 -1.85 9.19 -8.18
CA ILE A 129 -1.14 8.10 -8.84
C ILE A 129 -2.06 7.55 -9.92
N ASP A 130 -1.89 8.05 -11.13
CA ASP A 130 -2.58 7.64 -12.35
C ASP A 130 -1.59 7.15 -13.42
N GLY A 131 -2.06 6.94 -14.64
CA GLY A 131 -1.20 6.50 -15.76
C GLY A 131 -0.11 7.51 -16.16
N ASN A 132 -0.18 8.75 -15.71
CA ASN A 132 0.77 9.83 -16.00
C ASN A 132 1.65 10.18 -14.79
N PHE A 133 1.51 9.45 -13.68
CA PHE A 133 2.26 9.69 -12.46
C PHE A 133 3.76 9.56 -12.71
N LEU A 134 4.50 10.64 -12.51
CA LEU A 134 5.95 10.69 -12.70
C LEU A 134 6.60 11.64 -11.71
N LEU A 135 7.62 11.18 -11.02
CA LEU A 135 8.49 11.94 -10.15
C LEU A 135 9.86 12.14 -10.80
N ASN A 136 10.60 13.15 -10.36
CA ASN A 136 11.94 13.44 -10.88
C ASN A 136 13.03 12.47 -10.38
N THR A 137 12.70 11.61 -9.43
CA THR A 137 13.62 10.68 -8.77
C THR A 137 13.26 9.24 -9.13
N LYS A 138 14.25 8.36 -9.26
CA LYS A 138 14.05 6.92 -9.42
C LYS A 138 14.20 6.22 -8.08
N PHE A 139 13.39 5.17 -7.91
CA PHE A 139 13.34 4.39 -6.66
C PHE A 139 13.71 2.93 -6.92
N ASP A 140 14.29 2.28 -5.91
CA ASP A 140 14.62 0.86 -5.99
C ASP A 140 13.45 -0.03 -5.57
N ILE A 141 12.60 0.49 -4.70
CA ILE A 141 11.44 -0.21 -4.19
C ILE A 141 10.23 0.73 -4.22
N CYS A 142 9.11 0.24 -4.72
CA CYS A 142 7.81 0.87 -4.50
C CYS A 142 6.95 -0.04 -3.63
N TYR A 143 6.43 0.49 -2.54
CA TYR A 143 5.40 -0.14 -1.72
C TYR A 143 4.02 0.41 -2.05
N ALA A 144 3.05 -0.50 -2.20
CA ALA A 144 1.63 -0.23 -2.32
C ALA A 144 0.90 -1.07 -1.26
N ILE A 145 0.73 -0.51 -0.05
CA ILE A 145 0.20 -1.22 1.12
C ILE A 145 -1.27 -0.82 1.30
N GLU A 146 -2.18 -1.76 1.11
CA GLU A 146 -3.63 -1.51 1.09
C GLU A 146 -4.03 -0.37 0.13
N PHE A 147 -3.30 -0.25 -0.95
CA PHE A 147 -3.49 0.81 -1.93
C PHE A 147 -4.82 0.65 -2.65
N TYR A 148 -5.69 1.66 -2.53
CA TYR A 148 -7.06 1.63 -2.99
C TYR A 148 -7.25 1.13 -4.43
N PRO A 149 -6.47 1.57 -5.45
CA PRO A 149 -6.59 1.09 -6.82
C PRO A 149 -6.40 -0.43 -6.99
N PHE A 150 -5.66 -1.07 -6.07
CA PHE A 150 -5.40 -2.51 -6.15
C PHE A 150 -6.36 -3.35 -5.31
N THR A 151 -7.04 -2.73 -4.34
CA THR A 151 -7.89 -3.43 -3.38
C THR A 151 -9.39 -3.32 -3.66
N ARG A 152 -9.81 -2.51 -4.65
CA ARG A 152 -11.21 -2.16 -4.86
C ARG A 152 -11.73 -2.35 -6.28
N THR A 153 -10.91 -2.75 -7.22
CA THR A 153 -11.31 -3.00 -8.61
C THR A 153 -10.59 -4.19 -9.21
N LYS A 154 -11.20 -4.75 -10.25
CA LYS A 154 -10.60 -5.72 -11.16
C LYS A 154 -10.37 -5.17 -12.57
N ASP A 155 -10.51 -3.86 -12.75
CA ASP A 155 -10.26 -3.23 -14.04
C ASP A 155 -8.78 -3.38 -14.43
N LEU A 156 -8.55 -4.25 -15.41
CA LEU A 156 -7.22 -4.65 -15.84
C LEU A 156 -6.44 -3.49 -16.46
N GLU A 157 -7.09 -2.71 -17.33
CA GLU A 157 -6.43 -1.61 -18.04
C GLU A 157 -6.06 -0.49 -17.07
N PHE A 158 -6.95 -0.18 -16.14
CA PHE A 158 -6.68 0.78 -15.08
C PHE A 158 -5.49 0.34 -14.21
N GLN A 159 -5.47 -0.92 -13.76
CA GLN A 159 -4.37 -1.45 -12.96
C GLN A 159 -3.05 -1.49 -13.74
N LYS A 160 -3.08 -1.86 -15.03
CA LYS A 160 -1.93 -1.85 -15.92
C LYS A 160 -1.34 -0.43 -16.05
N ASN A 161 -2.18 0.58 -16.25
CA ASN A 161 -1.74 1.96 -16.41
C ASN A 161 -1.07 2.48 -15.14
N ILE A 162 -1.66 2.21 -13.96
CA ILE A 162 -1.05 2.58 -12.67
C ILE A 162 0.28 1.86 -12.46
N ILE A 163 0.35 0.54 -12.69
CA ILE A 163 1.60 -0.20 -12.49
C ILE A 163 2.67 0.28 -13.47
N SER A 164 2.30 0.56 -14.71
CA SER A 164 3.24 1.12 -15.70
C SER A 164 3.80 2.46 -15.23
N SER A 165 2.97 3.36 -14.72
CA SER A 165 3.42 4.65 -14.19
C SER A 165 4.30 4.49 -12.94
N ILE A 166 4.01 3.52 -12.08
CA ILE A 166 4.88 3.19 -10.94
C ILE A 166 6.24 2.70 -11.46
N PHE A 167 6.29 1.79 -12.45
CA PHE A 167 7.55 1.34 -13.03
C PHE A 167 8.34 2.45 -13.73
N ASN A 168 7.67 3.48 -14.27
CA ASN A 168 8.34 4.67 -14.78
C ASN A 168 9.05 5.46 -13.68
N ASN A 169 8.71 5.27 -12.40
CA ASN A 169 9.38 5.86 -11.24
C ASN A 169 10.41 4.92 -10.60
N LEU A 170 10.51 3.68 -11.04
CA LEU A 170 11.49 2.73 -10.52
C LEU A 170 12.79 2.72 -11.33
N SER A 171 13.87 2.35 -10.68
CA SER A 171 15.14 2.01 -11.33
C SER A 171 14.96 0.75 -12.20
N LYS A 172 15.91 0.48 -13.10
CA LYS A 172 15.84 -0.66 -14.04
C LYS A 172 15.58 -2.01 -13.34
N GLU A 173 16.12 -2.18 -12.15
CA GLU A 173 16.00 -3.37 -11.31
C GLU A 173 15.05 -3.15 -10.13
N GLY A 174 14.27 -2.07 -10.16
CA GLY A 174 13.34 -1.72 -9.11
C GLY A 174 12.18 -2.70 -9.03
N VAL A 175 11.67 -2.89 -7.80
CA VAL A 175 10.59 -3.82 -7.51
C VAL A 175 9.35 -3.10 -7.02
N LEU A 176 8.18 -3.54 -7.49
CA LEU A 176 6.88 -3.14 -6.94
C LEU A 176 6.39 -4.21 -5.98
N VAL A 177 6.09 -3.81 -4.77
CA VAL A 177 5.60 -4.67 -3.68
C VAL A 177 4.21 -4.26 -3.28
N ILE A 178 3.22 -5.09 -3.57
CA ILE A 178 1.82 -4.86 -3.22
C ILE A 178 1.49 -5.76 -2.03
N TYR A 179 0.98 -5.15 -0.95
CA TYR A 179 0.48 -5.86 0.22
C TYR A 179 -0.99 -5.54 0.43
N GLN A 180 -1.80 -6.57 0.60
CA GLN A 180 -3.23 -6.43 0.85
C GLN A 180 -3.76 -7.51 1.78
N ILE A 181 -4.82 -7.19 2.52
CA ILE A 181 -5.58 -8.19 3.26
C ILE A 181 -6.31 -9.09 2.26
N GLU A 182 -6.17 -10.39 2.45
CA GLU A 182 -6.83 -11.36 1.59
C GLU A 182 -8.32 -11.42 1.97
N THR A 183 -9.19 -11.13 1.02
CA THR A 183 -10.64 -11.18 1.19
C THR A 183 -11.28 -11.70 -0.10
N ASP A 184 -12.28 -12.54 0.05
CA ASP A 184 -13.07 -13.05 -1.08
C ASP A 184 -14.24 -12.12 -1.42
N LYS A 185 -14.43 -11.04 -0.64
CA LYS A 185 -15.58 -10.12 -0.77
C LYS A 185 -15.37 -8.98 -1.76
N CYS A 186 -14.15 -8.72 -2.17
CA CYS A 186 -13.82 -7.59 -3.04
C CYS A 186 -13.03 -8.07 -4.25
N ASP A 187 -13.36 -7.51 -5.40
CA ASP A 187 -12.52 -7.59 -6.59
C ASP A 187 -11.20 -6.82 -6.32
N THR A 188 -10.10 -7.47 -6.59
CA THR A 188 -8.76 -6.93 -6.32
C THR A 188 -7.82 -7.27 -7.47
N ILE A 189 -6.63 -6.69 -7.46
CA ILE A 189 -5.54 -7.01 -8.39
C ILE A 189 -5.21 -8.52 -8.45
N LYS A 190 -5.56 -9.28 -7.41
CA LYS A 190 -5.39 -10.74 -7.35
C LYS A 190 -5.93 -11.44 -8.61
N ASN A 191 -7.05 -10.94 -9.14
CA ASN A 191 -7.71 -11.54 -10.29
C ASN A 191 -6.92 -11.38 -11.59
N ASN A 192 -6.08 -10.34 -11.67
CA ASN A 192 -5.41 -9.91 -12.89
C ASN A 192 -3.88 -10.16 -12.89
N ILE A 193 -3.32 -10.73 -11.82
CA ILE A 193 -1.85 -10.82 -11.61
C ILE A 193 -1.13 -11.45 -12.81
N GLN A 194 -1.64 -12.57 -13.32
CA GLN A 194 -0.97 -13.29 -14.40
C GLN A 194 -1.01 -12.49 -15.71
N GLU A 195 -2.16 -11.91 -16.03
CA GLU A 195 -2.34 -11.11 -17.22
C GLU A 195 -1.50 -9.83 -17.15
N LEU A 196 -1.48 -9.15 -16.01
CA LEU A 196 -0.62 -8.00 -15.76
C LEU A 196 0.86 -8.34 -15.92
N SER A 197 1.30 -9.50 -15.43
CA SER A 197 2.69 -9.95 -15.59
C SER A 197 3.08 -10.06 -17.07
N VAL A 198 2.20 -10.64 -17.90
CA VAL A 198 2.42 -10.77 -19.34
C VAL A 198 2.42 -9.41 -20.04
N LEU A 199 1.39 -8.59 -19.79
CA LEU A 199 1.22 -7.28 -20.42
C LEU A 199 2.36 -6.31 -20.08
N LEU A 200 2.86 -6.35 -18.85
CA LEU A 200 3.94 -5.49 -18.34
C LEU A 200 5.33 -6.08 -18.63
N LYS A 201 5.40 -7.31 -19.12
CA LYS A 201 6.67 -8.05 -19.32
C LYS A 201 7.52 -8.07 -18.03
N LYS A 202 6.88 -8.29 -16.90
CA LYS A 202 7.49 -8.35 -15.57
C LYS A 202 7.25 -9.71 -14.94
N ASN A 203 8.28 -10.25 -14.28
CA ASN A 203 8.10 -11.42 -13.46
C ASN A 203 7.24 -11.08 -12.24
N VAL A 204 6.45 -12.02 -11.77
CA VAL A 204 5.62 -11.85 -10.58
C VAL A 204 5.79 -13.01 -9.61
N LYS A 205 5.90 -12.71 -8.33
CA LYS A 205 5.85 -13.70 -7.25
C LYS A 205 4.80 -13.34 -6.24
N THR A 206 3.91 -14.29 -5.96
CA THR A 206 2.84 -14.11 -4.98
C THR A 206 3.05 -14.98 -3.75
N TYR A 207 2.88 -14.36 -2.58
CA TYR A 207 2.83 -15.03 -1.29
C TYR A 207 1.44 -14.81 -0.70
N SER A 208 0.63 -15.86 -0.64
CA SER A 208 -0.73 -15.83 -0.11
C SER A 208 -0.79 -16.44 1.29
N LYS A 209 -1.85 -16.09 2.04
CA LYS A 209 -2.09 -16.62 3.40
C LYS A 209 -0.89 -16.36 4.34
N VAL A 210 -0.33 -15.15 4.27
CA VAL A 210 0.75 -14.72 5.17
C VAL A 210 0.17 -13.86 6.27
N HIS A 211 0.36 -14.25 7.52
CA HIS A 211 -0.10 -13.47 8.67
C HIS A 211 1.09 -13.00 9.51
N PRO A 212 1.27 -11.67 9.73
CA PRO A 212 2.44 -11.14 10.42
C PRO A 212 2.69 -11.74 11.81
N LYS A 213 1.64 -11.93 12.61
CA LYS A 213 1.75 -12.54 13.95
C LYS A 213 2.20 -13.99 13.88
N ILE A 214 1.64 -14.78 12.96
CA ILE A 214 2.03 -16.20 12.79
C ILE A 214 3.47 -16.29 12.31
N TYR A 215 3.82 -15.49 11.30
CA TYR A 215 5.16 -15.50 10.72
C TYR A 215 6.24 -15.04 11.72
N LYS A 216 5.90 -14.24 12.72
CA LYS A 216 6.83 -13.87 13.80
C LYS A 216 7.32 -15.08 14.56
N TYR A 217 6.43 -16.02 14.86
CA TYR A 217 6.75 -17.23 15.65
C TYR A 217 7.17 -18.41 14.76
N ILE A 218 6.69 -18.43 13.53
CA ILE A 218 7.00 -19.48 12.54
C ILE A 218 7.58 -18.79 11.29
N PRO A 219 8.89 -18.43 11.29
CA PRO A 219 9.49 -17.65 10.21
C PRO A 219 9.77 -18.46 8.93
N ASN A 220 9.04 -19.53 8.73
CA ASN A 220 8.99 -20.32 7.50
C ASN A 220 7.68 -20.06 6.78
N TYR A 221 7.77 -19.62 5.52
CA TYR A 221 6.57 -19.26 4.74
C TYR A 221 5.58 -20.43 4.61
N PHE A 222 6.08 -21.63 4.28
CA PHE A 222 5.22 -22.79 4.05
C PHE A 222 4.46 -23.20 5.33
N LEU A 223 5.16 -23.30 6.44
CA LEU A 223 4.55 -23.63 7.74
C LEU A 223 3.59 -22.53 8.22
N SER A 224 3.97 -21.25 8.07
CA SER A 224 3.10 -20.12 8.39
C SER A 224 1.82 -20.15 7.56
N LYS A 225 1.92 -20.43 6.27
CA LYS A 225 0.76 -20.59 5.37
C LYS A 225 -0.14 -21.73 5.82
N LEU A 226 0.43 -22.88 6.17
CA LEU A 226 -0.33 -24.03 6.66
C LEU A 226 -1.11 -23.67 7.94
N CYS A 227 -0.46 -22.98 8.89
CA CYS A 227 -1.12 -22.47 10.08
C CYS A 227 -2.28 -21.52 9.77
N CYS A 228 -2.09 -20.60 8.82
CA CYS A 228 -3.17 -19.71 8.38
C CYS A 228 -4.36 -20.49 7.80
N LEU A 229 -4.10 -21.52 6.98
CA LEU A 229 -5.14 -22.34 6.40
C LEU A 229 -5.94 -23.13 7.47
N VAL A 230 -5.23 -23.71 8.43
CA VAL A 230 -5.86 -24.46 9.54
C VAL A 230 -6.71 -23.50 10.39
N LEU A 231 -6.14 -22.36 10.80
CA LEU A 231 -6.88 -21.36 11.57
C LEU A 231 -8.07 -20.79 10.80
N GLY A 232 -7.93 -20.58 9.50
CA GLY A 232 -9.03 -20.11 8.65
C GLY A 232 -10.21 -21.08 8.66
N LYS A 233 -9.94 -22.39 8.57
CA LYS A 233 -10.98 -23.42 8.68
C LYS A 233 -11.64 -23.45 10.06
N ILE A 234 -10.84 -23.39 11.14
CA ILE A 234 -11.37 -23.40 12.51
C ILE A 234 -12.23 -22.17 12.80
N LEU A 235 -11.80 -21.00 12.34
CA LEU A 235 -12.48 -19.73 12.60
C LEU A 235 -13.57 -19.38 11.57
N ASN A 236 -13.76 -20.23 10.55
CA ASN A 236 -14.66 -20.01 9.42
C ASN A 236 -14.53 -18.61 8.78
N ARG A 237 -13.29 -18.16 8.62
CA ARG A 237 -12.95 -16.87 8.00
C ARG A 237 -11.57 -16.91 7.35
N ASP A 238 -11.36 -16.02 6.40
CA ASP A 238 -10.03 -15.85 5.83
C ASP A 238 -9.04 -15.32 6.89
N VAL A 239 -7.92 -16.02 7.00
CA VAL A 239 -6.81 -15.63 7.86
C VAL A 239 -5.58 -15.46 7.01
N GLY A 240 -5.10 -14.23 6.89
CA GLY A 240 -3.88 -13.94 6.17
C GLY A 240 -3.98 -12.73 5.26
N CYS A 241 -2.85 -12.43 4.69
CA CYS A 241 -2.66 -11.34 3.74
C CYS A 241 -1.97 -11.88 2.49
N GLN A 242 -2.01 -11.10 1.44
CA GLN A 242 -1.33 -11.39 0.18
C GLN A 242 -0.20 -10.38 -0.03
N LEU A 243 0.95 -10.87 -0.45
CA LEU A 243 2.07 -10.06 -0.92
C LEU A 243 2.36 -10.44 -2.36
N ILE A 244 2.34 -9.46 -3.25
CA ILE A 244 2.59 -9.61 -4.68
C ILE A 244 3.81 -8.76 -5.01
N ILE A 245 4.81 -9.36 -5.67
CA ILE A 245 6.03 -8.67 -6.03
C ILE A 245 6.22 -8.78 -7.54
N PHE A 246 6.21 -7.65 -8.22
CA PHE A 246 6.62 -7.50 -9.62
C PHE A 246 8.09 -7.05 -9.67
N TYR A 247 8.92 -7.74 -10.51
CA TYR A 247 10.36 -7.50 -10.62
C TYR A 247 10.91 -7.77 -12.02
#